data_b79c1f530d1d6cb0e1a31715643c85db
#
_entry.id   b79c1f530d1d6cb0e1a31715643c85db
#
_cell.length_a   1.000
_cell.length_b   1.000
_cell.length_c   1.000
_cell.angle_alpha   90.00
_cell.angle_beta   90.00
_cell.angle_gamma   90.00
#
_symmetry.space_group_name_H-M   'P 1'
#
loop_
_entity.id
_entity.type
_entity.pdbx_description
1 polymer ?
#
loop_
_entity_poly.entity_id
_entity_poly.type
_entity_poly.pdbx_seq_one_letter_code
_entity_poly.pdbx_strand_id
1 'polypeptide(L)'
;MLIVAALAAVLPQLAAAQVEKQVEVTKAYVPKVESASKLAVQPDMTDTARMRPEIDYTITPLSLRTTLSPRPIRPATVTYWEFNRPLPFYLKAGAGYPLNSVLDFYASSQNPSTGYVVGYVNHEGRYADIKNDFGVKNNSTRMFNRIGAAAGKYFGRHILEGDIYYDNRMYHRYGAWADGDGAGLGIGGMNDYGDANVAVRFGDNFQDLSRTNFEIALRGGMFFDHSEWPDYGDKARQTALGARAKIARGFGRSRFSLEAGYELRSGQKSLEGSSQQLIHAALRYGFAGGVVRFDVGADYYRDRTEFEGEPSNLVKSENYVIPFARLDFN
;
A
#
# COMPACT_ATOMS: atom_id res chain seq x y z
N MET A 1 -1.14 31.79 -5.52
CA MET A 1 0.33 31.95 -5.48
C MET A 1 0.91 31.95 -4.07
N LEU A 2 0.27 32.52 -3.06
CA LEU A 2 0.80 32.55 -1.67
C LEU A 2 0.94 31.18 -1.00
N ILE A 3 0.07 30.22 -1.28
CA ILE A 3 0.11 28.86 -0.70
C ILE A 3 1.29 28.04 -1.25
N VAL A 4 1.60 28.19 -2.54
CA VAL A 4 2.73 27.51 -3.19
C VAL A 4 4.06 28.08 -2.70
N ALA A 5 4.13 29.38 -2.45
CA ALA A 5 5.30 30.04 -1.90
C ALA A 5 5.53 29.66 -0.42
N ALA A 6 4.48 29.45 0.36
CA ALA A 6 4.58 28.97 1.74
C ALA A 6 5.05 27.51 1.83
N LEU A 7 4.63 26.65 0.89
CA LEU A 7 5.12 25.27 0.80
C LEU A 7 6.60 25.22 0.41
N ALA A 8 7.03 26.08 -0.50
CA ALA A 8 8.43 26.14 -0.95
C ALA A 8 9.39 26.67 0.14
N ALA A 9 8.91 27.47 1.08
CA ALA A 9 9.73 28.02 2.17
C ALA A 9 9.97 27.01 3.33
N VAL A 10 9.14 25.96 3.43
CA VAL A 10 9.24 24.93 4.48
C VAL A 10 10.16 23.77 4.07
N LEU A 11 10.40 23.58 2.78
CA LEU A 11 11.18 22.46 2.22
C LEU A 11 12.64 22.35 2.68
N PRO A 12 13.42 23.43 2.93
CA PRO A 12 14.82 23.26 3.29
C PRO A 12 15.08 22.79 4.73
N GLN A 13 14.06 22.73 5.60
CA GLN A 13 14.23 22.31 7.00
C GLN A 13 13.83 20.86 7.29
N LEU A 14 13.36 20.13 6.27
CA LEU A 14 12.80 18.77 6.42
C LEU A 14 13.78 17.70 5.90
N ALA A 15 15.00 17.67 6.41
CA ALA A 15 15.91 16.59 6.07
C ALA A 15 15.75 15.44 7.07
N ALA A 16 15.37 14.26 6.57
CA ALA A 16 15.69 12.94 7.08
C ALA A 16 14.56 11.98 7.49
N ALA A 17 14.34 10.93 6.70
CA ALA A 17 13.49 9.80 7.06
C ALA A 17 14.09 8.42 6.73
N GLN A 18 13.82 7.45 7.58
CA GLN A 18 14.05 6.02 7.36
C GLN A 18 12.78 5.34 6.83
N VAL A 19 12.94 4.56 5.78
CA VAL A 19 11.95 3.59 5.38
C VAL A 19 12.26 2.30 6.13
N GLU A 20 11.42 1.95 7.09
CA GLU A 20 11.50 0.65 7.75
C GLU A 20 11.07 -0.42 6.74
N LYS A 21 12.04 -1.10 6.15
CA LYS A 21 11.80 -2.25 5.30
C LYS A 21 11.60 -3.46 6.20
N GLN A 22 10.38 -3.82 6.45
CA GLN A 22 10.05 -5.10 7.07
C GLN A 22 10.43 -6.20 6.08
N VAL A 23 11.60 -6.83 6.29
CA VAL A 23 12.01 -8.02 5.55
C VAL A 23 11.37 -9.20 6.27
N GLU A 24 10.24 -9.65 5.79
CA GLU A 24 9.67 -10.93 6.18
C GLU A 24 10.51 -12.04 5.52
N VAL A 25 11.43 -12.60 6.30
CA VAL A 25 12.17 -13.79 5.87
C VAL A 25 11.31 -15.01 6.15
N THR A 26 10.38 -15.31 5.28
CA THR A 26 9.71 -16.59 5.25
C THR A 26 10.64 -17.62 4.66
N LYS A 27 11.45 -18.24 5.52
CA LYS A 27 12.14 -19.46 5.15
C LYS A 27 11.08 -20.56 5.15
N ALA A 28 10.67 -20.99 3.95
CA ALA A 28 9.82 -22.16 3.83
C ALA A 28 10.51 -23.36 4.48
N TYR A 29 10.02 -23.74 5.65
CA TYR A 29 10.42 -24.98 6.30
C TYR A 29 9.77 -26.12 5.50
N VAL A 30 10.56 -26.80 4.71
CA VAL A 30 10.15 -28.04 4.09
C VAL A 30 10.52 -29.15 5.06
N PRO A 31 9.58 -29.78 5.78
CA PRO A 31 9.89 -30.90 6.62
C PRO A 31 10.33 -32.07 5.74
N LYS A 32 11.59 -32.45 5.80
CA LYS A 32 12.06 -33.75 5.28
C LYS A 32 11.56 -34.81 6.25
N VAL A 33 10.50 -35.47 5.89
CA VAL A 33 10.10 -36.70 6.54
C VAL A 33 10.99 -37.78 5.98
N GLU A 34 12.06 -38.16 6.69
CA GLU A 34 12.77 -39.39 6.40
C GLU A 34 11.87 -40.56 6.80
N SER A 35 11.66 -41.47 5.87
CA SER A 35 10.91 -42.68 6.13
C SER A 35 11.64 -43.50 7.16
N ALA A 36 11.17 -43.49 8.39
CA ALA A 36 11.67 -44.41 9.40
C ALA A 36 11.21 -45.84 9.03
N SER A 37 12.13 -46.63 8.51
CA SER A 37 11.85 -48.04 8.36
C SER A 37 11.88 -48.71 9.72
N LYS A 38 10.78 -49.32 10.10
CA LYS A 38 10.68 -50.10 11.34
C LYS A 38 11.56 -51.32 11.18
N LEU A 39 12.72 -51.35 11.89
CA LEU A 39 13.51 -52.55 12.00
C LEU A 39 12.70 -53.60 12.80
N ALA A 40 12.06 -54.50 12.08
CA ALA A 40 11.48 -55.70 12.67
C ALA A 40 12.56 -56.74 12.92
N VAL A 41 13.38 -56.53 13.94
CA VAL A 41 14.22 -57.57 14.52
C VAL A 41 13.38 -58.28 15.55
N GLN A 42 12.88 -59.46 15.25
CA GLN A 42 12.35 -60.34 16.25
C GLN A 42 13.50 -60.79 17.16
N PRO A 43 13.45 -60.49 18.46
CA PRO A 43 14.44 -61.02 19.39
C PRO A 43 14.35 -62.54 19.42
N ASP A 44 15.49 -63.21 19.26
CA ASP A 44 15.58 -64.64 19.43
C ASP A 44 15.39 -64.94 20.95
N MET A 45 14.27 -65.57 21.29
CA MET A 45 13.88 -65.85 22.64
C MET A 45 14.39 -67.21 23.15
N THR A 46 15.35 -67.82 22.44
CA THR A 46 15.99 -69.07 22.85
C THR A 46 17.21 -68.80 23.72
N ASP A 47 17.03 -68.22 24.89
CA ASP A 47 18.07 -68.18 25.91
C ASP A 47 17.97 -69.39 26.84
N THR A 48 18.74 -70.40 26.57
CA THR A 48 18.81 -71.64 27.40
C THR A 48 19.97 -71.66 28.36
N ALA A 49 20.73 -70.58 28.51
CA ALA A 49 21.86 -70.49 29.41
C ALA A 49 21.55 -69.64 30.62
N ARG A 50 21.11 -70.24 31.70
CA ARG A 50 21.07 -69.59 33.03
C ARG A 50 22.49 -69.47 33.58
N MET A 51 23.23 -68.46 33.17
CA MET A 51 24.41 -68.04 33.91
C MET A 51 23.93 -67.28 35.17
N ARG A 52 24.23 -67.79 36.34
CA ARG A 52 24.22 -67.00 37.56
C ARG A 52 25.61 -66.44 37.76
N PRO A 53 25.89 -65.19 37.40
CA PRO A 53 27.14 -64.57 37.76
C PRO A 53 27.16 -64.44 39.30
N GLU A 54 28.17 -64.94 39.93
CA GLU A 54 28.49 -64.65 41.32
C GLU A 54 29.04 -63.22 41.33
N ILE A 55 28.20 -62.30 41.72
CA ILE A 55 28.55 -60.88 41.72
C ILE A 55 29.11 -60.57 43.10
N ASP A 56 30.42 -60.45 43.17
CA ASP A 56 31.10 -59.97 44.39
C ASP A 56 31.04 -58.43 44.39
N TYR A 57 30.23 -57.88 45.29
CA TYR A 57 30.13 -56.44 45.43
C TYR A 57 31.20 -55.89 46.34
N THR A 58 32.39 -55.70 45.84
CA THR A 58 33.43 -54.91 46.49
C THR A 58 33.18 -53.42 46.17
N ILE A 59 32.47 -52.74 47.03
CA ILE A 59 32.29 -51.29 46.95
C ILE A 59 33.63 -50.65 47.38
N THR A 60 34.47 -50.29 46.42
CA THR A 60 35.61 -49.42 46.67
C THR A 60 35.09 -47.97 46.72
N PRO A 61 35.11 -47.27 47.83
CA PRO A 61 34.70 -45.89 47.89
C PRO A 61 35.74 -45.04 47.17
N LEU A 62 35.47 -44.74 45.87
CA LEU A 62 36.22 -43.75 45.14
C LEU A 62 35.66 -42.37 45.47
N SER A 63 36.39 -41.62 46.27
CA SER A 63 36.04 -40.20 46.48
C SER A 63 36.43 -39.41 45.24
N LEU A 64 35.51 -39.30 44.30
CA LEU A 64 35.62 -38.40 43.16
C LEU A 64 35.45 -36.94 43.65
N ARG A 65 36.55 -36.27 43.90
CA ARG A 65 36.53 -34.79 44.00
C ARG A 65 36.35 -34.23 42.61
N THR A 66 35.12 -34.07 42.19
CA THR A 66 34.81 -33.30 40.99
C THR A 66 34.90 -31.79 41.31
N THR A 67 36.04 -31.20 41.04
CA THR A 67 36.15 -29.74 40.95
C THR A 67 35.49 -29.29 39.63
N LEU A 68 34.18 -29.31 39.56
CA LEU A 68 33.43 -28.68 38.51
C LEU A 68 33.51 -27.17 38.76
N SER A 69 34.47 -26.52 38.13
CA SER A 69 34.43 -25.07 37.99
C SER A 69 33.38 -24.72 36.95
N PRO A 70 32.22 -24.18 37.34
CA PRO A 70 31.26 -23.76 36.34
C PRO A 70 31.87 -22.64 35.50
N ARG A 71 32.14 -22.91 34.25
CA ARG A 71 32.46 -21.84 33.31
C ARG A 71 31.19 -21.03 33.12
N PRO A 72 31.20 -19.72 33.47
CA PRO A 72 30.05 -18.90 33.19
C PRO A 72 29.78 -18.94 31.69
N ILE A 73 28.55 -19.32 31.32
CA ILE A 73 28.08 -19.26 29.95
C ILE A 73 28.18 -17.78 29.56
N ARG A 74 29.05 -17.47 28.62
CA ARG A 74 29.08 -16.10 28.04
C ARG A 74 27.70 -15.84 27.44
N PRO A 75 26.99 -14.80 27.88
CA PRO A 75 25.73 -14.46 27.23
C PRO A 75 26.00 -14.25 25.75
N ALA A 76 25.16 -14.84 24.90
CA ALA A 76 25.22 -14.62 23.49
C ALA A 76 25.14 -13.11 23.26
N THR A 77 26.18 -12.53 22.73
CA THR A 77 26.14 -11.16 22.24
C THR A 77 25.21 -11.18 21.03
N VAL A 78 24.02 -10.66 21.23
CA VAL A 78 23.12 -10.38 20.10
C VAL A 78 23.84 -9.28 19.31
N THR A 79 24.46 -9.65 18.22
CA THR A 79 24.94 -8.69 17.24
C THR A 79 23.67 -8.08 16.65
N TYR A 80 23.30 -6.89 17.09
CA TYR A 80 22.26 -6.13 16.39
C TYR A 80 22.79 -5.98 14.97
N TRP A 81 22.01 -6.44 14.00
CA TRP A 81 22.31 -6.21 12.60
C TRP A 81 22.45 -4.72 12.42
N GLU A 82 23.61 -4.24 11.97
CA GLU A 82 23.74 -2.86 11.57
C GLU A 82 22.68 -2.60 10.51
N PHE A 83 21.78 -1.71 10.82
CA PHE A 83 20.71 -1.33 9.92
C PHE A 83 21.37 -0.70 8.70
N ASN A 84 21.46 -1.45 7.60
CA ASN A 84 21.95 -0.91 6.34
C ASN A 84 21.02 0.24 5.96
N ARG A 85 21.52 1.47 6.10
CA ARG A 85 20.78 2.65 5.68
C ARG A 85 20.41 2.49 4.21
N PRO A 86 19.14 2.63 3.83
CA PRO A 86 18.76 2.58 2.44
C PRO A 86 19.52 3.65 1.66
N LEU A 87 19.86 3.34 0.43
CA LEU A 87 20.50 4.32 -0.45
C LEU A 87 19.56 5.53 -0.63
N PRO A 88 20.10 6.77 -0.70
CA PRO A 88 19.28 7.97 -0.76
C PRO A 88 18.53 8.10 -2.08
N PHE A 89 18.89 7.32 -3.08
CA PHE A 89 18.22 7.30 -4.39
C PHE A 89 18.20 5.91 -4.99
N TYR A 90 17.20 5.68 -5.81
CA TYR A 90 17.03 4.50 -6.64
C TYR A 90 16.74 4.95 -8.07
N LEU A 91 17.42 4.37 -9.04
CA LEU A 91 17.20 4.59 -10.46
C LEU A 91 17.09 3.25 -11.16
N LYS A 92 15.99 3.06 -11.89
CA LYS A 92 15.79 1.97 -12.83
C LYS A 92 15.41 2.60 -14.15
N ALA A 93 16.18 2.32 -15.21
CA ALA A 93 15.88 2.74 -16.56
C ALA A 93 15.98 1.55 -17.50
N GLY A 94 15.09 1.46 -18.45
CA GLY A 94 15.09 0.38 -19.42
C GLY A 94 14.38 0.75 -20.70
N ALA A 95 14.84 0.14 -21.79
CA ALA A 95 14.19 0.19 -23.08
C ALA A 95 14.14 -1.22 -23.67
N GLY A 96 13.08 -1.54 -24.40
CA GLY A 96 12.86 -2.87 -24.95
C GLY A 96 12.22 -2.85 -26.32
N TYR A 97 12.28 -4.00 -26.98
CA TYR A 97 11.59 -4.23 -28.25
C TYR A 97 10.20 -4.85 -27.99
N PRO A 98 9.13 -4.46 -28.73
CA PRO A 98 9.05 -3.38 -29.70
C PRO A 98 8.85 -2.03 -29.00
N LEU A 99 9.82 -1.22 -28.94
CA LEU A 99 9.88 0.16 -28.42
C LEU A 99 9.06 0.38 -27.12
N ASN A 100 9.55 -0.17 -26.02
CA ASN A 100 9.05 0.09 -24.67
C ASN A 100 10.08 0.89 -23.89
N SER A 101 9.63 1.73 -22.99
CA SER A 101 10.50 2.47 -22.07
C SER A 101 9.98 2.35 -20.64
N VAL A 102 10.88 2.31 -19.68
CA VAL A 102 10.61 2.38 -18.26
C VAL A 102 11.64 3.24 -17.58
N LEU A 103 11.19 4.12 -16.70
CA LEU A 103 12.03 4.91 -15.82
C LEU A 103 11.37 4.97 -14.43
N ASP A 104 12.06 4.48 -13.43
CA ASP A 104 11.70 4.66 -12.03
C ASP A 104 12.85 5.36 -11.32
N PHE A 105 12.59 6.53 -10.80
CA PHE A 105 13.53 7.30 -10.00
C PHE A 105 12.89 7.66 -8.67
N TYR A 106 13.61 7.39 -7.59
CA TYR A 106 13.23 7.76 -6.23
C TYR A 106 14.42 8.38 -5.53
N ALA A 107 14.20 9.50 -4.87
CA ALA A 107 15.18 10.14 -4.01
C ALA A 107 14.55 10.41 -2.65
N SER A 108 15.25 10.04 -1.56
CA SER A 108 14.74 10.20 -0.20
C SER A 108 15.81 10.74 0.74
N SER A 109 15.34 11.42 1.77
CA SER A 109 16.21 11.87 2.85
C SER A 109 16.71 10.69 3.69
N GLN A 110 17.93 10.79 4.24
CA GLN A 110 18.59 9.67 4.93
C GLN A 110 18.42 9.63 6.44
N ASN A 111 17.90 10.68 7.06
CA ASN A 111 17.82 10.73 8.52
C ASN A 111 16.35 10.79 8.99
N PRO A 112 15.79 9.71 9.54
CA PRO A 112 14.36 9.60 9.83
C PRO A 112 13.96 10.10 11.21
N SER A 113 14.88 10.60 12.00
CA SER A 113 14.59 10.88 13.41
C SER A 113 13.58 12.01 13.63
N THR A 114 13.49 12.95 12.70
CA THR A 114 12.62 14.12 12.81
C THR A 114 11.54 14.21 11.73
N GLY A 115 11.68 13.43 10.67
CA GLY A 115 10.76 13.46 9.53
C GLY A 115 11.36 12.83 8.27
N TYR A 116 10.69 12.98 7.13
CA TYR A 116 11.14 12.47 5.85
C TYR A 116 10.76 13.39 4.69
N VAL A 117 11.52 13.30 3.62
CA VAL A 117 11.18 13.86 2.31
C VAL A 117 11.51 12.81 1.27
N VAL A 118 10.60 12.59 0.35
CA VAL A 118 10.79 11.70 -0.80
C VAL A 118 10.28 12.39 -2.06
N GLY A 119 11.04 12.29 -3.13
CA GLY A 119 10.62 12.68 -4.47
C GLY A 119 10.72 11.49 -5.40
N TYR A 120 9.82 11.40 -6.37
CA TYR A 120 9.80 10.28 -7.30
C TYR A 120 9.30 10.68 -8.68
N VAL A 121 9.81 9.96 -9.67
CA VAL A 121 9.38 10.02 -11.06
C VAL A 121 9.24 8.59 -11.57
N ASN A 122 8.08 8.27 -12.13
CA ASN A 122 7.81 7.00 -12.78
C ASN A 122 7.36 7.24 -14.21
N HIS A 123 7.89 6.48 -15.13
CA HIS A 123 7.50 6.48 -16.52
C HIS A 123 7.42 5.07 -17.06
N GLU A 124 6.33 4.76 -17.72
CA GLU A 124 6.15 3.55 -18.52
C GLU A 124 5.58 3.93 -19.87
N GLY A 125 6.26 3.52 -20.92
CA GLY A 125 5.85 3.80 -22.30
C GLY A 125 5.88 2.56 -23.17
N ARG A 126 4.92 2.46 -24.08
CA ARG A 126 4.89 1.51 -25.18
C ARG A 126 4.54 2.28 -26.45
N TYR A 127 5.36 2.14 -27.47
CA TYR A 127 5.28 2.94 -28.70
C TYR A 127 5.16 2.04 -29.95
N ALA A 128 4.47 0.93 -29.84
CA ALA A 128 4.34 -0.02 -30.92
C ALA A 128 3.11 0.27 -31.79
N ASP A 129 3.25 0.04 -33.09
CA ASP A 129 2.11 -0.04 -33.99
C ASP A 129 1.52 -1.48 -33.96
N ILE A 130 0.21 -1.58 -34.01
CA ILE A 130 -0.50 -2.84 -34.15
C ILE A 130 -1.12 -2.89 -35.54
N LYS A 131 -0.92 -4.01 -36.24
CA LYS A 131 -1.67 -4.30 -37.46
C LYS A 131 -2.97 -5.00 -37.08
N ASN A 132 -4.08 -4.49 -37.60
CA ASN A 132 -5.35 -5.19 -37.50
C ASN A 132 -5.43 -6.33 -38.52
N ASP A 133 -6.51 -7.13 -38.45
CA ASP A 133 -6.75 -8.26 -39.34
C ASP A 133 -6.86 -7.86 -40.83
N PHE A 134 -7.09 -6.58 -41.10
CA PHE A 134 -7.14 -6.00 -42.45
C PHE A 134 -5.76 -5.47 -42.92
N GLY A 135 -4.71 -5.66 -42.13
CA GLY A 135 -3.36 -5.20 -42.44
C GLY A 135 -3.11 -3.72 -42.23
N VAL A 136 -4.07 -2.96 -41.74
CA VAL A 136 -3.95 -1.53 -41.42
C VAL A 136 -3.12 -1.37 -40.15
N LYS A 137 -2.08 -0.52 -40.23
CA LYS A 137 -1.28 -0.14 -39.07
C LYS A 137 -2.01 0.91 -38.24
N ASN A 138 -2.25 0.61 -36.98
CA ASN A 138 -2.82 1.53 -36.01
C ASN A 138 -1.77 1.83 -34.94
N ASN A 139 -1.63 3.10 -34.57
CA ASN A 139 -0.79 3.50 -33.45
C ASN A 139 -1.40 3.00 -32.15
N SER A 140 -0.66 2.22 -31.37
CA SER A 140 -1.06 1.71 -30.06
C SER A 140 -0.23 2.28 -28.92
N THR A 141 0.31 3.47 -29.11
CA THR A 141 1.10 4.16 -28.09
C THR A 141 0.30 4.30 -26.79
N ARG A 142 0.92 3.90 -25.70
CA ARG A 142 0.42 4.07 -24.36
C ARG A 142 1.54 4.55 -23.47
N MET A 143 1.29 5.60 -22.69
CA MET A 143 2.23 6.13 -21.72
C MET A 143 1.53 6.36 -20.38
N PHE A 144 2.27 6.11 -19.32
CA PHE A 144 1.94 6.49 -17.98
C PHE A 144 3.12 7.22 -17.37
N ASN A 145 2.89 8.43 -16.89
CA ASN A 145 3.89 9.24 -16.24
C ASN A 145 3.36 9.65 -14.85
N ARG A 146 4.18 9.53 -13.83
CA ARG A 146 3.90 10.05 -12.50
C ARG A 146 5.11 10.79 -11.98
N ILE A 147 4.89 12.00 -11.49
CA ILE A 147 5.87 12.76 -10.75
C ILE A 147 5.25 13.20 -9.42
N GLY A 148 5.99 13.08 -8.34
CA GLY A 148 5.46 13.48 -7.05
C GLY A 148 6.53 13.65 -5.99
N ALA A 149 6.09 14.23 -4.88
CA ALA A 149 6.88 14.38 -3.68
C ALA A 149 6.00 14.21 -2.46
N ALA A 150 6.55 13.61 -1.41
CA ALA A 150 5.93 13.52 -0.11
C ALA A 150 6.91 13.93 0.98
N ALA A 151 6.40 14.54 2.03
CA ALA A 151 7.17 14.92 3.19
C ALA A 151 6.38 14.69 4.47
N GLY A 152 7.07 14.33 5.55
CA GLY A 152 6.47 14.17 6.84
C GLY A 152 7.40 14.67 7.94
N LYS A 153 6.82 15.24 9.00
CA LYS A 153 7.54 15.68 10.19
C LYS A 153 6.91 15.12 11.44
N TYR A 154 7.73 14.59 12.32
CA TYR A 154 7.30 14.03 13.59
C TYR A 154 7.30 15.10 14.70
N PHE A 155 6.22 15.13 15.47
CA PHE A 155 6.03 16.01 16.62
C PHE A 155 5.68 15.15 17.84
N GLY A 156 6.68 14.51 18.43
CA GLY A 156 6.45 13.51 19.46
C GLY A 156 5.67 12.32 18.91
N ARG A 157 4.41 12.16 19.33
CA ARG A 157 3.53 11.07 18.82
C ARG A 157 2.74 11.46 17.56
N HIS A 158 2.69 12.72 17.22
CA HIS A 158 1.95 13.21 16.08
C HIS A 158 2.86 13.29 14.85
N ILE A 159 2.26 13.14 13.69
CA ILE A 159 2.91 13.32 12.41
C ILE A 159 2.11 14.30 11.56
N LEU A 160 2.80 15.23 10.93
CA LEU A 160 2.28 16.02 9.83
C LEU A 160 2.90 15.49 8.55
N GLU A 161 2.05 15.01 7.65
CA GLU A 161 2.47 14.51 6.33
C GLU A 161 1.77 15.29 5.24
N GLY A 162 2.46 15.46 4.14
CA GLY A 162 1.90 16.01 2.93
C GLY A 162 2.46 15.30 1.71
N ASP A 163 1.63 15.10 0.70
CA ASP A 163 2.02 14.58 -0.59
C ASP A 163 1.40 15.42 -1.70
N ILE A 164 2.13 15.52 -2.80
CA ILE A 164 1.69 16.12 -4.04
C ILE A 164 2.17 15.26 -5.20
N TYR A 165 1.29 14.94 -6.13
CA TYR A 165 1.67 14.24 -7.33
C TYR A 165 0.84 14.66 -8.53
N TYR A 166 1.42 14.46 -9.69
CA TYR A 166 0.77 14.60 -10.99
C TYR A 166 0.92 13.30 -11.77
N ASP A 167 -0.21 12.76 -12.21
CA ASP A 167 -0.29 11.62 -13.11
C ASP A 167 -0.68 12.12 -14.50
N ASN A 168 -0.02 11.57 -15.51
CA ASN A 168 -0.44 11.72 -16.89
C ASN A 168 -0.59 10.35 -17.53
N ARG A 169 -1.71 10.12 -18.18
CA ARG A 169 -2.03 8.88 -18.89
C ARG A 169 -2.42 9.20 -20.32
N MET A 170 -1.64 8.69 -21.24
CA MET A 170 -1.85 8.86 -22.67
C MET A 170 -2.01 7.50 -23.31
N TYR A 171 -2.98 7.36 -24.19
CA TYR A 171 -3.14 6.17 -25.02
C TYR A 171 -3.87 6.47 -26.31
N HIS A 172 -3.40 5.90 -27.41
CA HIS A 172 -4.10 5.93 -28.66
C HIS A 172 -5.28 4.95 -28.65
N ARG A 173 -6.37 5.39 -29.23
CA ARG A 173 -7.47 4.51 -29.56
C ARG A 173 -7.08 3.72 -30.80
N TYR A 174 -7.06 2.41 -30.67
CA TYR A 174 -6.88 1.53 -31.80
C TYR A 174 -8.16 0.71 -31.97
N GLY A 175 -8.76 0.82 -33.07
CA GLY A 175 -9.94 0.07 -33.49
C GLY A 175 -10.32 0.62 -34.85
N ALA A 176 -10.33 -0.21 -35.85
CA ALA A 176 -10.93 0.09 -37.12
C ALA A 176 -12.12 -0.85 -37.28
N TRP A 177 -13.31 -0.28 -37.39
CA TRP A 177 -14.46 -1.01 -37.87
C TRP A 177 -14.37 -1.00 -39.40
N ALA A 178 -14.43 -2.16 -40.02
CA ALA A 178 -14.56 -2.22 -41.46
C ALA A 178 -15.99 -1.83 -41.81
N ASP A 179 -16.17 -0.66 -42.42
CA ASP A 179 -17.37 -0.42 -43.18
C ASP A 179 -17.38 -1.33 -44.42
N GLY A 180 -18.57 -1.68 -44.90
CA GLY A 180 -18.75 -2.62 -45.97
C GLY A 180 -17.97 -2.31 -47.28
N ASP A 181 -17.41 -1.10 -47.40
CA ASP A 181 -16.60 -0.64 -48.53
C ASP A 181 -15.09 -0.78 -48.25
N GLY A 182 -14.65 -1.36 -47.14
CA GLY A 182 -13.24 -1.54 -46.81
C GLY A 182 -12.54 -0.27 -46.35
N ALA A 183 -13.20 0.88 -46.34
CA ALA A 183 -12.70 2.10 -45.73
C ALA A 183 -12.95 2.00 -44.20
N GLY A 184 -11.94 1.57 -43.47
CA GLY A 184 -12.03 1.52 -42.02
C GLY A 184 -12.23 2.93 -41.48
N LEU A 185 -13.33 3.17 -40.76
CA LEU A 185 -13.44 4.31 -39.89
C LEU A 185 -12.37 4.15 -38.80
N GLY A 186 -11.19 4.71 -39.04
CA GLY A 186 -10.17 4.80 -38.01
C GLY A 186 -10.70 5.68 -36.89
N ILE A 187 -11.03 5.08 -35.75
CA ILE A 187 -11.21 5.85 -34.53
C ILE A 187 -9.81 6.31 -34.11
N GLY A 188 -9.27 7.25 -34.90
CA GLY A 188 -8.04 7.92 -34.58
C GLY A 188 -8.27 8.89 -33.43
N GLY A 189 -7.23 9.17 -32.70
CA GLY A 189 -7.22 10.13 -31.60
C GLY A 189 -6.49 9.59 -30.40
N MET A 190 -5.93 10.49 -29.68
CA MET A 190 -5.20 10.22 -28.45
C MET A 190 -6.06 10.64 -27.25
N ASN A 191 -6.25 9.72 -26.32
CA ASN A 191 -6.72 10.07 -24.98
C ASN A 191 -5.53 10.53 -24.17
N ASP A 192 -5.63 11.70 -23.58
CA ASP A 192 -4.62 12.28 -22.70
C ASP A 192 -5.31 12.83 -21.46
N TYR A 193 -5.04 12.22 -20.32
CA TYR A 193 -5.61 12.59 -19.04
C TYR A 193 -4.51 12.99 -18.07
N GLY A 194 -4.72 14.14 -17.42
CA GLY A 194 -3.90 14.64 -16.34
C GLY A 194 -4.66 14.59 -15.02
N ASP A 195 -3.98 14.24 -13.94
CA ASP A 195 -4.56 14.17 -12.59
C ASP A 195 -3.55 14.73 -11.59
N ALA A 196 -3.81 15.93 -11.09
CA ALA A 196 -3.00 16.60 -10.08
C ALA A 196 -3.64 16.44 -8.71
N ASN A 197 -2.90 15.96 -7.73
CA ASN A 197 -3.39 15.67 -6.38
C ASN A 197 -2.49 16.26 -5.32
N VAL A 198 -3.08 16.70 -4.24
CA VAL A 198 -2.41 17.13 -3.02
C VAL A 198 -3.18 16.58 -1.82
N ALA A 199 -2.45 16.02 -0.86
CA ALA A 199 -3.04 15.63 0.42
C ALA A 199 -2.17 16.10 1.58
N VAL A 200 -2.82 16.41 2.69
CA VAL A 200 -2.16 16.76 3.95
C VAL A 200 -2.84 15.98 5.06
N ARG A 201 -2.05 15.34 5.90
CA ARG A 201 -2.54 14.56 7.04
C ARG A 201 -1.82 15.01 8.31
N PHE A 202 -2.59 15.22 9.36
CA PHE A 202 -2.06 15.49 10.70
C PHE A 202 -2.77 14.59 11.71
N GLY A 203 -2.00 13.93 12.55
CA GLY A 203 -2.56 13.07 13.59
C GLY A 203 -1.57 12.12 14.23
N ASP A 204 -2.11 11.10 14.88
CA ASP A 204 -1.37 10.04 15.54
C ASP A 204 -1.11 8.87 14.58
N ASN A 205 -0.17 8.00 14.94
CA ASN A 205 0.15 6.79 14.18
C ASN A 205 -0.74 5.57 14.54
N PHE A 206 -1.65 5.70 15.49
CA PHE A 206 -2.56 4.65 15.98
C PHE A 206 -1.88 3.38 16.51
N GLN A 207 -0.60 3.43 16.85
CA GLN A 207 0.12 2.28 17.41
C GLN A 207 -0.25 2.03 18.87
N ASP A 208 -0.42 3.09 19.67
CA ASP A 208 -0.83 3.01 21.07
C ASP A 208 -2.30 3.44 21.23
N LEU A 209 -3.20 2.47 21.25
CA LEU A 209 -4.62 2.72 21.45
C LEU A 209 -5.03 2.86 22.92
N SER A 210 -4.12 2.73 23.89
CA SER A 210 -4.43 2.98 25.31
C SER A 210 -4.86 4.44 25.57
N ARG A 211 -4.53 5.31 24.64
CA ARG A 211 -4.94 6.74 24.58
C ARG A 211 -5.87 6.98 23.43
N THR A 212 -6.48 8.16 23.47
CA THR A 212 -7.23 8.66 22.32
C THR A 212 -6.25 9.08 21.22
N ASN A 213 -6.40 8.50 20.05
CA ASN A 213 -5.68 8.84 18.83
C ASN A 213 -6.64 9.55 17.87
N PHE A 214 -6.13 10.51 17.13
CA PHE A 214 -6.89 11.23 16.12
C PHE A 214 -6.08 11.41 14.84
N GLU A 215 -6.78 11.58 13.73
CA GLU A 215 -6.22 11.92 12.42
C GLU A 215 -7.17 12.88 11.72
N ILE A 216 -6.64 13.91 11.11
CA ILE A 216 -7.34 14.80 10.18
C ILE A 216 -6.58 14.77 8.87
N ALA A 217 -7.28 14.53 7.78
CA ALA A 217 -6.72 14.53 6.45
C ALA A 217 -7.55 15.44 5.53
N LEU A 218 -6.85 16.25 4.74
CA LEU A 218 -7.40 17.09 3.69
C LEU A 218 -6.81 16.65 2.37
N ARG A 219 -7.61 16.61 1.33
CA ARG A 219 -7.14 16.31 -0.03
C ARG A 219 -7.76 17.28 -1.03
N GLY A 220 -6.99 17.60 -2.05
CA GLY A 220 -7.45 18.34 -3.22
C GLY A 220 -6.99 17.60 -4.47
N GLY A 221 -7.81 17.59 -5.49
CA GLY A 221 -7.49 16.96 -6.76
C GLY A 221 -8.04 17.78 -7.92
N MET A 222 -7.39 17.67 -9.07
CA MET A 222 -7.82 18.30 -10.29
C MET A 222 -7.56 17.37 -11.46
N PHE A 223 -8.62 16.92 -12.09
CA PHE A 223 -8.58 16.12 -13.31
C PHE A 223 -8.66 17.03 -14.53
N PHE A 224 -7.89 16.70 -15.56
CA PHE A 224 -7.84 17.38 -16.85
C PHE A 224 -7.96 16.36 -17.98
N ASP A 225 -8.86 16.61 -18.90
CA ASP A 225 -8.92 15.91 -20.18
C ASP A 225 -8.23 16.78 -21.24
N HIS A 226 -7.13 16.28 -21.80
CA HIS A 226 -6.39 16.89 -22.90
C HIS A 226 -6.58 16.11 -24.20
N SER A 227 -7.47 15.12 -24.22
CA SER A 227 -7.68 14.22 -25.35
C SER A 227 -8.03 14.96 -26.63
N GLU A 228 -7.59 14.43 -27.76
CA GLU A 228 -7.95 14.92 -29.09
C GLU A 228 -9.26 14.26 -29.53
N TRP A 229 -10.33 15.05 -29.52
CA TRP A 229 -11.62 14.63 -30.04
C TRP A 229 -12.02 15.52 -31.21
N PRO A 230 -12.30 14.92 -32.40
CA PRO A 230 -12.63 15.72 -33.57
C PRO A 230 -13.91 16.56 -33.43
N ASP A 231 -14.85 16.08 -32.60
CA ASP A 231 -16.22 16.61 -32.60
C ASP A 231 -16.70 17.17 -31.25
N TYR A 232 -15.87 17.17 -30.21
CA TYR A 232 -16.22 17.71 -28.90
C TYR A 232 -15.44 18.99 -28.60
N GLY A 233 -16.16 20.09 -28.41
CA GLY A 233 -15.58 21.43 -28.25
C GLY A 233 -14.75 21.58 -26.97
N ASP A 234 -15.37 21.55 -25.82
CA ASP A 234 -14.70 21.81 -24.55
C ASP A 234 -14.24 20.52 -23.87
N LYS A 235 -12.98 20.50 -23.48
CA LYS A 235 -12.35 19.37 -22.76
C LYS A 235 -12.85 19.31 -21.31
N ALA A 236 -13.04 18.11 -20.79
CA ALA A 236 -13.50 17.92 -19.41
C ALA A 236 -12.47 18.39 -18.38
N ARG A 237 -12.96 18.98 -17.33
CA ARG A 237 -12.19 19.31 -16.14
C ARG A 237 -13.00 19.04 -14.89
N GLN A 238 -12.39 18.47 -13.85
CA GLN A 238 -13.06 18.26 -12.58
C GLN A 238 -12.13 18.65 -11.43
N THR A 239 -12.68 19.32 -10.44
CA THR A 239 -11.98 19.63 -9.19
C THR A 239 -12.59 18.79 -8.07
N ALA A 240 -11.76 18.19 -7.23
CA ALA A 240 -12.17 17.43 -6.06
C ALA A 240 -11.55 18.04 -4.80
N LEU A 241 -12.36 18.18 -3.75
CA LEU A 241 -11.93 18.60 -2.42
C LEU A 241 -12.48 17.59 -1.41
N GLY A 242 -11.65 17.14 -0.49
CA GLY A 242 -12.07 16.18 0.53
C GLY A 242 -11.47 16.49 1.89
N ALA A 243 -12.23 16.18 2.93
CA ALA A 243 -11.79 16.22 4.31
C ALA A 243 -12.19 14.92 5.00
N ARG A 244 -11.31 14.38 5.83
CA ARG A 244 -11.57 13.18 6.64
C ARG A 244 -11.04 13.40 8.05
N ALA A 245 -11.81 12.95 9.03
CA ALA A 245 -11.39 12.91 10.42
C ALA A 245 -11.61 11.51 10.97
N LYS A 246 -10.69 11.04 11.78
CA LYS A 246 -10.75 9.74 12.45
C LYS A 246 -10.32 9.88 13.89
N ILE A 247 -11.01 9.20 14.78
CA ILE A 247 -10.66 9.08 16.20
C ILE A 247 -10.74 7.62 16.60
N ALA A 248 -9.79 7.15 17.40
CA ALA A 248 -9.82 5.81 17.95
C ALA A 248 -9.25 5.76 19.36
N ARG A 249 -9.81 4.85 20.16
CA ARG A 249 -9.34 4.57 21.53
C ARG A 249 -9.60 3.12 21.91
N GLY A 250 -8.64 2.53 22.60
CA GLY A 250 -8.77 1.22 23.24
C GLY A 250 -9.07 1.33 24.73
N PHE A 251 -9.81 0.37 25.24
CA PHE A 251 -10.16 0.19 26.65
C PHE A 251 -9.93 -1.27 27.00
N GLY A 252 -8.74 -1.58 27.52
CA GLY A 252 -8.34 -2.95 27.79
C GLY A 252 -8.29 -3.77 26.51
N ARG A 253 -9.19 -4.74 26.37
CA ARG A 253 -9.30 -5.62 25.19
C ARG A 253 -10.21 -5.08 24.09
N SER A 254 -10.92 -4.00 24.35
CA SER A 254 -11.85 -3.38 23.42
C SER A 254 -11.23 -2.17 22.74
N ARG A 255 -11.62 -1.90 21.48
CA ARG A 255 -11.25 -0.70 20.75
C ARG A 255 -12.46 -0.12 20.03
N PHE A 256 -12.53 1.19 20.01
CA PHE A 256 -13.54 1.93 19.26
C PHE A 256 -12.86 2.86 18.28
N SER A 257 -13.42 3.00 17.11
CA SER A 257 -13.04 4.04 16.17
C SER A 257 -14.25 4.61 15.45
N LEU A 258 -14.20 5.90 15.26
CA LEU A 258 -15.15 6.69 14.49
C LEU A 258 -14.37 7.39 13.39
N GLU A 259 -14.90 7.35 12.19
CA GLU A 259 -14.36 8.05 11.03
C GLU A 259 -15.50 8.82 10.36
N ALA A 260 -15.22 10.03 9.92
CA ALA A 260 -16.15 10.83 9.14
C ALA A 260 -15.39 11.49 7.99
N GLY A 261 -16.00 11.56 6.83
CA GLY A 261 -15.42 12.16 5.63
C GLY A 261 -16.47 12.87 4.79
N TYR A 262 -16.01 13.89 4.11
CA TYR A 262 -16.76 14.63 3.10
C TYR A 262 -15.90 14.84 1.87
N GLU A 263 -16.45 14.62 0.70
CA GLU A 263 -15.82 14.88 -0.57
C GLU A 263 -16.78 15.60 -1.49
N LEU A 264 -16.31 16.68 -2.10
CA LEU A 264 -17.00 17.46 -3.10
C LEU A 264 -16.21 17.35 -4.41
N ARG A 265 -16.92 17.03 -5.48
CA ARG A 265 -16.40 17.10 -6.85
C ARG A 265 -17.24 18.08 -7.65
N SER A 266 -16.60 18.91 -8.43
CA SER A 266 -17.25 19.90 -9.29
C SER A 266 -16.67 19.83 -10.69
N GLY A 267 -17.54 19.67 -11.66
CA GLY A 267 -17.20 19.66 -13.08
C GLY A 267 -17.09 21.07 -13.64
N GLN A 268 -16.27 21.19 -14.67
CA GLN A 268 -16.05 22.44 -15.41
C GLN A 268 -15.92 22.10 -16.90
N LYS A 269 -16.11 23.07 -17.77
CA LYS A 269 -16.10 22.93 -19.23
C LYS A 269 -17.18 21.95 -19.69
N SER A 270 -16.84 20.87 -20.39
CA SER A 270 -17.83 19.85 -20.82
C SER A 270 -18.54 19.16 -19.67
N LEU A 271 -18.06 19.27 -18.43
CA LEU A 271 -18.68 18.79 -17.21
C LEU A 271 -19.31 19.94 -16.38
N GLU A 272 -19.45 21.14 -16.96
CA GLU A 272 -20.08 22.26 -16.28
C GLU A 272 -21.50 21.88 -15.85
N GLY A 273 -21.90 22.34 -14.66
CA GLY A 273 -23.17 21.95 -14.05
C GLY A 273 -23.17 20.58 -13.35
N SER A 274 -22.08 19.79 -13.46
CA SER A 274 -21.99 18.54 -12.70
C SER A 274 -21.36 18.73 -11.33
N SER A 275 -22.00 18.21 -10.29
CA SER A 275 -21.44 18.15 -8.94
C SER A 275 -21.74 16.82 -8.27
N GLN A 276 -20.81 16.36 -7.45
CA GLN A 276 -20.98 15.17 -6.62
C GLN A 276 -20.55 15.47 -5.19
N GLN A 277 -21.37 15.11 -4.24
CA GLN A 277 -21.11 15.21 -2.82
C GLN A 277 -21.17 13.83 -2.21
N LEU A 278 -20.07 13.41 -1.60
CA LEU A 278 -19.98 12.13 -0.89
C LEU A 278 -19.76 12.38 0.60
N ILE A 279 -20.69 11.91 1.42
CA ILE A 279 -20.54 11.87 2.87
C ILE A 279 -20.27 10.41 3.26
N HIS A 280 -19.27 10.21 4.08
CA HIS A 280 -18.90 8.91 4.64
C HIS A 280 -18.83 9.02 6.16
N ALA A 281 -19.40 8.04 6.87
CA ALA A 281 -19.22 7.88 8.31
C ALA A 281 -19.03 6.39 8.61
N ALA A 282 -18.06 6.06 9.44
CA ALA A 282 -17.78 4.68 9.84
C ALA A 282 -17.67 4.57 11.36
N LEU A 283 -18.33 3.59 11.92
CA LEU A 283 -18.20 3.22 13.33
C LEU A 283 -17.68 1.78 13.42
N ARG A 284 -16.61 1.57 14.17
CA ARG A 284 -16.00 0.26 14.38
C ARG A 284 -15.83 -0.03 15.86
N TYR A 285 -16.15 -1.25 16.23
CA TYR A 285 -15.83 -1.82 17.52
C TYR A 285 -15.02 -3.09 17.33
N GLY A 286 -13.91 -3.20 18.01
CA GLY A 286 -13.05 -4.38 18.00
C GLY A 286 -12.81 -4.90 19.41
N PHE A 287 -12.69 -6.21 19.53
CA PHE A 287 -12.32 -6.90 20.75
C PHE A 287 -11.20 -7.90 20.47
N ALA A 288 -10.17 -7.93 21.34
CA ALA A 288 -9.05 -8.86 21.24
C ALA A 288 -8.97 -9.70 22.52
N GLY A 289 -9.56 -10.90 22.50
CA GLY A 289 -9.39 -11.93 23.53
C GLY A 289 -8.10 -12.74 23.32
N GLY A 290 -7.81 -13.68 24.22
CA GLY A 290 -6.63 -14.54 24.07
C GLY A 290 -6.70 -15.49 22.87
N VAL A 291 -7.89 -16.01 22.56
CA VAL A 291 -8.13 -16.99 21.48
C VAL A 291 -8.94 -16.36 20.34
N VAL A 292 -9.78 -15.40 20.64
CA VAL A 292 -10.74 -14.81 19.69
C VAL A 292 -10.50 -13.32 19.56
N ARG A 293 -10.44 -12.85 18.34
CA ARG A 293 -10.50 -11.44 17.98
C ARG A 293 -11.69 -11.21 17.07
N PHE A 294 -12.50 -10.20 17.34
CA PHE A 294 -13.54 -9.79 16.41
C PHE A 294 -13.58 -8.28 16.24
N ASP A 295 -13.98 -7.87 15.07
CA ASP A 295 -14.24 -6.49 14.71
C ASP A 295 -15.63 -6.42 14.06
N VAL A 296 -16.46 -5.50 14.50
CA VAL A 296 -17.78 -5.24 13.94
C VAL A 296 -17.98 -3.75 13.72
N GLY A 297 -18.83 -3.40 12.79
CA GLY A 297 -19.10 -1.99 12.52
C GLY A 297 -20.04 -1.79 11.36
N ALA A 298 -20.20 -0.55 10.96
CA ALA A 298 -20.94 -0.16 9.79
C ALA A 298 -20.33 1.09 9.17
N ASP A 299 -20.37 1.14 7.85
CA ASP A 299 -20.04 2.29 7.05
C ASP A 299 -21.33 2.86 6.46
N TYR A 300 -21.59 4.13 6.71
CA TYR A 300 -22.66 4.88 6.09
C TYR A 300 -22.10 5.75 4.97
N TYR A 301 -22.77 5.73 3.85
CA TYR A 301 -22.48 6.59 2.72
C TYR A 301 -23.73 7.30 2.25
N ARG A 302 -23.55 8.57 1.90
CA ARG A 302 -24.52 9.35 1.15
C ARG A 302 -23.83 9.92 -0.07
N ASP A 303 -24.27 9.51 -1.22
CA ASP A 303 -23.84 10.02 -2.53
C ASP A 303 -24.96 10.87 -3.12
N ARG A 304 -24.66 12.12 -3.41
CA ARG A 304 -25.56 13.04 -4.09
C ARG A 304 -24.85 13.57 -5.32
N THR A 305 -25.38 13.21 -6.47
CA THR A 305 -24.91 13.68 -7.78
C THR A 305 -25.95 14.58 -8.39
N GLU A 306 -25.53 15.75 -8.81
CA GLU A 306 -26.35 16.75 -9.50
C GLU A 306 -25.74 17.01 -10.87
N PHE A 307 -26.58 17.15 -11.84
CA PHE A 307 -26.23 17.57 -13.19
C PHE A 307 -27.27 18.59 -13.68
N GLU A 308 -26.80 19.81 -13.92
CA GLU A 308 -27.57 20.87 -14.51
C GLU A 308 -27.38 20.86 -16.03
N GLY A 309 -28.40 20.48 -16.79
CA GLY A 309 -28.31 20.40 -18.24
C GLY A 309 -29.68 20.31 -18.91
N GLU A 310 -29.76 20.70 -20.18
CA GLU A 310 -30.98 20.50 -20.97
C GLU A 310 -31.04 19.04 -21.45
N PRO A 311 -32.23 18.40 -21.47
CA PRO A 311 -33.59 18.98 -21.28
C PRO A 311 -34.08 18.99 -19.83
N SER A 312 -33.35 18.47 -18.84
CA SER A 312 -33.77 18.50 -17.45
C SER A 312 -32.61 18.34 -16.50
N ASN A 313 -32.67 19.05 -15.37
CA ASN A 313 -31.72 18.86 -14.28
C ASN A 313 -31.92 17.47 -13.65
N LEU A 314 -30.85 16.72 -13.53
CA LEU A 314 -30.85 15.40 -12.90
C LEU A 314 -30.23 15.53 -11.50
N VAL A 315 -31.01 15.13 -10.49
CA VAL A 315 -30.50 15.00 -9.11
C VAL A 315 -30.71 13.55 -8.68
N LYS A 316 -29.63 12.87 -8.37
CA LYS A 316 -29.66 11.52 -7.82
C LYS A 316 -29.05 11.54 -6.41
N SER A 317 -29.76 11.00 -5.43
CA SER A 317 -29.26 10.87 -4.07
C SER A 317 -29.49 9.45 -3.58
N GLU A 318 -28.41 8.81 -3.18
CA GLU A 318 -28.43 7.43 -2.67
C GLU A 318 -27.81 7.39 -1.26
N ASN A 319 -28.42 6.60 -0.39
CA ASN A 319 -27.90 6.35 0.94
C ASN A 319 -27.76 4.84 1.11
N TYR A 320 -26.64 4.38 1.61
CA TYR A 320 -26.43 2.97 1.88
C TYR A 320 -25.58 2.76 3.12
N VAL A 321 -25.83 1.63 3.78
CA VAL A 321 -25.09 1.19 4.95
C VAL A 321 -24.45 -0.16 4.62
N ILE A 322 -23.15 -0.25 4.80
CA ILE A 322 -22.40 -1.48 4.60
C ILE A 322 -22.01 -2.03 5.97
N PRO A 323 -22.63 -3.12 6.44
CA PRO A 323 -22.21 -3.77 7.68
C PRO A 323 -20.86 -4.43 7.47
N PHE A 324 -20.05 -4.42 8.52
CA PHE A 324 -18.74 -5.06 8.55
C PHE A 324 -18.66 -6.00 9.75
N ALA A 325 -18.19 -7.22 9.53
CA ALA A 325 -17.86 -8.15 10.60
C ALA A 325 -16.62 -8.97 10.21
N ARG A 326 -15.69 -9.10 11.13
CA ARG A 326 -14.49 -9.92 11.00
C ARG A 326 -14.29 -10.72 12.27
N LEU A 327 -13.99 -11.99 12.14
CA LEU A 327 -13.71 -12.91 13.25
C LEU A 327 -12.39 -13.64 12.94
N ASP A 328 -11.42 -13.52 13.84
CA ASP A 328 -10.13 -14.20 13.75
C ASP A 328 -9.96 -15.11 14.98
N PHE A 329 -9.40 -16.30 14.79
CA PHE A 329 -9.00 -17.24 15.82
C PHE A 329 -7.47 -17.36 15.82
N ASN A 330 -6.87 -17.28 16.99
CA ASN A 330 -5.42 -17.46 17.21
C ASN A 330 -5.12 -18.86 17.74
#